data_a60358cacbf56c628a82618008273922
#
_entry.id   a60358cacbf56c628a82618008273922
#
_cell.length_a   1.000
_cell.length_b   1.000
_cell.length_c   1.000
_cell.angle_alpha   90.00
_cell.angle_beta   90.00
_cell.angle_gamma   90.00
#
_symmetry.space_group_name_H-M   'P 1'
#
loop_
_entity.id
_entity.type
_entity.pdbx_description
1 polymer ?
#
loop_
_entity_poly.entity_id
_entity_poly.type
_entity_poly.pdbx_seq_one_letter_code
_entity_poly.pdbx_strand_id
1 'polypeptide(L)'
;MLKVTEVPSYEEFYGLIDNELSDDDFQPNTSDDDLKEIILIALGLLQDFYLDVKYYTEYDILSDRFEQQLSKFNLELKEQLLVLLSDYMDSVSSDYDLEYDLPSHIVDTKVDLEEIIDAGVDSVTDTLYADLKDKATFYKEMAITTGMFSLHSNFRRAVRKLSNVVDYNSQYLAKRIDRSYNEFVYGQEALFYWICSGRNTCPWCYSVERESPLPLSMLPIDHPNGHCTIKPVLPDVYSDEYLEVVLR
;
A
#
# COMPACT_ATOMS: atom_id res chain seq x y z
N MET A 1 34.54 -26.61 -26.46
CA MET A 1 33.63 -26.30 -27.57
C MET A 1 32.27 -26.03 -26.94
N LEU A 2 31.97 -24.77 -26.64
CA LEU A 2 30.65 -24.35 -26.15
C LEU A 2 29.71 -24.46 -27.35
N LYS A 3 28.64 -25.27 -27.21
CA LYS A 3 27.55 -25.27 -28.16
C LYS A 3 26.94 -23.89 -28.16
N VAL A 4 27.06 -23.18 -29.27
CA VAL A 4 26.27 -22.00 -29.59
C VAL A 4 24.83 -22.52 -29.61
N THR A 5 24.08 -22.31 -28.57
CA THR A 5 22.63 -22.48 -28.55
C THR A 5 22.09 -21.52 -29.63
N GLU A 6 21.26 -22.03 -30.50
CA GLU A 6 20.63 -21.29 -31.58
C GLU A 6 20.11 -19.95 -31.05
N VAL A 7 20.49 -18.87 -31.74
CA VAL A 7 19.94 -17.54 -31.47
C VAL A 7 18.44 -17.65 -31.73
N PRO A 8 17.57 -17.33 -30.78
CA PRO A 8 16.13 -17.41 -30.99
C PRO A 8 15.74 -16.59 -32.24
N SER A 9 14.78 -17.08 -32.98
CA SER A 9 14.28 -16.36 -34.14
C SER A 9 13.73 -14.99 -33.76
N TYR A 10 13.71 -14.05 -34.66
CA TYR A 10 13.16 -12.71 -34.42
C TYR A 10 11.73 -12.76 -33.84
N GLU A 11 10.91 -13.72 -34.27
CA GLU A 11 9.55 -13.96 -33.80
C GLU A 11 9.50 -14.57 -32.41
N GLU A 12 10.44 -15.46 -32.03
CA GLU A 12 10.58 -15.99 -30.67
C GLU A 12 11.10 -14.92 -29.73
N PHE A 13 11.96 -14.02 -30.19
CA PHE A 13 12.46 -12.88 -29.44
C PHE A 13 11.37 -11.82 -29.23
N TYR A 14 10.53 -11.55 -30.21
CA TYR A 14 9.37 -10.65 -30.11
C TYR A 14 8.20 -11.26 -29.31
N GLY A 15 8.06 -12.59 -29.29
CA GLY A 15 7.12 -13.28 -28.40
C GLY A 15 7.51 -13.21 -26.92
N LEU A 16 8.78 -12.87 -26.64
CA LEU A 16 9.29 -12.58 -25.30
C LEU A 16 9.18 -11.07 -24.93
N ILE A 17 8.83 -10.20 -25.89
CA ILE A 17 8.45 -8.82 -25.60
C ILE A 17 7.10 -8.92 -24.90
N ASP A 18 7.12 -8.81 -23.59
CA ASP A 18 5.93 -8.60 -22.77
C ASP A 18 5.03 -7.59 -23.49
N ASN A 19 3.76 -7.93 -23.68
CA ASN A 19 2.81 -7.03 -24.30
C ASN A 19 2.86 -5.68 -23.61
N GLU A 20 2.86 -4.62 -24.38
CA GLU A 20 2.74 -3.25 -23.88
C GLU A 20 1.60 -3.19 -22.85
N LEU A 21 1.81 -2.46 -21.75
CA LEU A 21 0.77 -2.30 -20.73
C LEU A 21 -0.41 -1.53 -21.33
N SER A 22 -1.60 -2.03 -21.08
CA SER A 22 -2.87 -1.41 -21.43
C SER A 22 -3.46 -0.67 -20.23
N ASP A 23 -4.50 0.14 -20.46
CA ASP A 23 -5.22 0.81 -19.38
C ASP A 23 -5.78 -0.19 -18.36
N ASP A 24 -6.11 -1.41 -18.79
CA ASP A 24 -6.62 -2.47 -17.91
C ASP A 24 -5.54 -2.98 -16.93
N ASP A 25 -4.25 -2.82 -17.22
CA ASP A 25 -3.16 -3.18 -16.31
C ASP A 25 -3.06 -2.22 -15.10
N PHE A 26 -3.65 -1.01 -15.20
CA PHE A 26 -3.65 0.03 -14.17
C PHE A 26 -4.99 0.10 -13.41
N GLN A 27 -5.64 -1.04 -13.17
CA GLN A 27 -6.88 -1.10 -12.43
C GLN A 27 -6.67 -1.47 -10.95
N PRO A 28 -7.44 -0.88 -10.03
CA PRO A 28 -7.34 -1.18 -8.61
C PRO A 28 -7.85 -2.59 -8.31
N ASN A 29 -7.21 -3.25 -7.36
CA ASN A 29 -7.61 -4.57 -6.87
C ASN A 29 -8.12 -4.46 -5.44
N THR A 30 -9.18 -3.67 -5.23
CA THR A 30 -9.85 -3.52 -3.93
C THR A 30 -11.37 -3.55 -4.10
N SER A 31 -12.09 -4.02 -3.08
CA SER A 31 -13.56 -3.96 -3.00
C SER A 31 -14.06 -2.73 -2.24
N ASP A 32 -13.19 -1.95 -1.65
CA ASP A 32 -13.51 -0.72 -0.93
C ASP A 32 -13.57 0.43 -1.94
N ASP A 33 -14.75 1.06 -2.06
CA ASP A 33 -14.99 2.10 -3.07
C ASP A 33 -14.21 3.39 -2.77
N ASP A 34 -14.02 3.76 -1.50
CA ASP A 34 -13.27 4.95 -1.11
C ASP A 34 -11.77 4.77 -1.40
N LEU A 35 -11.23 3.61 -1.05
CA LEU A 35 -9.85 3.25 -1.36
C LEU A 35 -9.61 3.08 -2.86
N LYS A 36 -10.63 2.65 -3.60
CA LYS A 36 -10.55 2.48 -5.04
C LYS A 36 -10.25 3.78 -5.77
N GLU A 37 -10.85 4.89 -5.34
CA GLU A 37 -10.58 6.21 -5.92
C GLU A 37 -9.13 6.65 -5.66
N ILE A 38 -8.64 6.48 -4.43
CA ILE A 38 -7.24 6.80 -4.07
C ILE A 38 -6.27 5.97 -4.91
N ILE A 39 -6.51 4.66 -5.02
CA ILE A 39 -5.67 3.77 -5.81
C ILE A 39 -5.72 4.14 -7.30
N LEU A 40 -6.87 4.50 -7.85
CA LEU A 40 -7.01 4.92 -9.25
C LEU A 40 -6.19 6.17 -9.54
N ILE A 41 -6.22 7.18 -8.65
CA ILE A 41 -5.41 8.39 -8.82
C ILE A 41 -3.92 8.06 -8.77
N ALA A 42 -3.49 7.25 -7.80
CA ALA A 42 -2.10 6.85 -7.68
C ALA A 42 -1.61 6.01 -8.89
N LEU A 43 -2.44 5.11 -9.39
CA LEU A 43 -2.16 4.33 -10.60
C LEU A 43 -2.15 5.20 -11.86
N GLY A 44 -2.97 6.26 -11.92
CA GLY A 44 -2.94 7.25 -12.99
C GLY A 44 -1.58 7.93 -13.10
N LEU A 45 -1.00 8.37 -11.98
CA LEU A 45 0.37 8.93 -11.96
C LEU A 45 1.42 7.91 -12.42
N LEU A 46 1.28 6.66 -12.02
CA LEU A 46 2.19 5.59 -12.47
C LEU A 46 2.03 5.32 -13.96
N GLN A 47 0.82 5.39 -14.49
CA GLN A 47 0.54 5.25 -15.91
C GLN A 47 1.13 6.40 -16.73
N ASP A 48 0.97 7.65 -16.27
CA ASP A 48 1.57 8.82 -16.92
C ASP A 48 3.10 8.69 -16.96
N PHE A 49 3.71 8.31 -15.84
CA PHE A 49 5.15 8.04 -15.81
C PHE A 49 5.54 6.91 -16.78
N TYR A 50 4.76 5.83 -16.86
CA TYR A 50 4.98 4.77 -17.85
C TYR A 50 4.96 5.29 -19.28
N LEU A 51 3.98 6.12 -19.63
CA LEU A 51 3.84 6.70 -20.96
C LEU A 51 5.04 7.59 -21.33
N ASP A 52 5.60 8.28 -20.36
CA ASP A 52 6.79 9.13 -20.55
C ASP A 52 8.06 8.34 -20.82
N VAL A 53 8.19 7.14 -20.23
CA VAL A 53 9.44 6.37 -20.29
C VAL A 53 9.37 5.09 -21.11
N LYS A 54 8.20 4.66 -21.57
CA LYS A 54 8.00 3.37 -22.27
C LYS A 54 8.86 3.19 -23.54
N TYR A 55 9.28 4.29 -24.13
CA TYR A 55 10.12 4.29 -25.33
C TYR A 55 11.61 4.53 -25.03
N TYR A 56 12.00 4.53 -23.74
CA TYR A 56 13.39 4.71 -23.39
C TYR A 56 14.24 3.55 -23.85
N THR A 57 15.43 3.89 -24.35
CA THR A 57 16.46 2.94 -24.75
C THR A 57 17.38 2.65 -23.57
N GLU A 58 18.29 1.68 -23.71
CA GLU A 58 19.37 1.43 -22.75
C GLU A 58 20.20 2.69 -22.44
N TYR A 59 20.36 3.57 -23.40
CA TYR A 59 21.10 4.84 -23.21
C TYR A 59 20.32 5.82 -22.33
N ASP A 60 19.02 5.91 -22.49
CA ASP A 60 18.16 6.75 -21.65
C ASP A 60 18.15 6.24 -20.21
N ILE A 61 18.14 4.90 -20.01
CA ILE A 61 18.21 4.28 -18.67
C ILE A 61 19.57 4.48 -18.01
N LEU A 62 20.68 4.41 -18.79
CA LEU A 62 22.04 4.61 -18.27
C LEU A 62 22.41 6.07 -18.09
N SER A 63 21.61 6.99 -18.61
CA SER A 63 21.75 8.43 -18.39
C SER A 63 21.01 8.87 -17.12
N ASP A 64 21.27 10.09 -16.66
CA ASP A 64 20.56 10.69 -15.52
C ASP A 64 19.09 11.02 -15.84
N ARG A 65 18.67 10.88 -17.10
CA ARG A 65 17.33 11.24 -17.57
C ARG A 65 16.24 10.39 -16.90
N PHE A 66 16.47 9.08 -16.82
CA PHE A 66 15.51 8.18 -16.17
C PHE A 66 15.42 8.47 -14.67
N GLU A 67 16.56 8.67 -14.00
CA GLU A 67 16.60 9.00 -12.57
C GLU A 67 15.88 10.32 -12.26
N GLN A 68 16.02 11.32 -13.13
CA GLN A 68 15.31 12.61 -12.99
C GLN A 68 13.79 12.42 -13.12
N GLN A 69 13.32 11.65 -14.09
CA GLN A 69 11.89 11.37 -14.26
C GLN A 69 11.34 10.54 -13.10
N LEU A 70 12.09 9.55 -12.64
CA LEU A 70 11.72 8.71 -11.50
C LEU A 70 11.64 9.54 -10.21
N SER A 71 12.58 10.45 -9.99
CA SER A 71 12.57 11.36 -8.82
C SER A 71 11.38 12.32 -8.86
N LYS A 72 11.02 12.82 -10.05
CA LYS A 72 9.83 13.66 -10.22
C LYS A 72 8.55 12.87 -9.90
N PHE A 73 8.40 11.68 -10.47
CA PHE A 73 7.27 10.78 -10.18
C PHE A 73 7.17 10.45 -8.68
N ASN A 74 8.31 10.13 -8.04
CA ASN A 74 8.35 9.83 -6.60
C ASN A 74 7.78 10.99 -5.77
N LEU A 75 8.23 12.22 -6.07
CA LEU A 75 7.77 13.41 -5.35
C LEU A 75 6.26 13.67 -5.58
N GLU A 76 5.81 13.64 -6.84
CA GLU A 76 4.40 13.84 -7.19
C GLU A 76 3.50 12.80 -6.54
N LEU A 77 3.92 11.54 -6.51
CA LEU A 77 3.17 10.47 -5.88
C LEU A 77 3.08 10.65 -4.35
N LYS A 78 4.19 11.03 -3.70
CA LYS A 78 4.21 11.33 -2.25
C LYS A 78 3.26 12.47 -1.89
N GLU A 79 3.33 13.57 -2.62
CA GLU A 79 2.48 14.73 -2.40
C GLU A 79 0.99 14.39 -2.56
N GLN A 80 0.63 13.65 -3.62
CA GLN A 80 -0.76 13.25 -3.87
C GLN A 80 -1.27 12.26 -2.81
N LEU A 81 -0.50 11.25 -2.45
CA LEU A 81 -0.90 10.28 -1.43
C LEU A 81 -1.05 10.94 -0.05
N LEU A 82 -0.21 11.93 0.27
CA LEU A 82 -0.33 12.66 1.54
C LEU A 82 -1.67 13.39 1.64
N VAL A 83 -2.10 14.06 0.56
CA VAL A 83 -3.40 14.73 0.52
C VAL A 83 -4.54 13.73 0.62
N LEU A 84 -4.55 12.72 -0.27
CA LEU A 84 -5.65 11.75 -0.37
C LEU A 84 -5.82 10.92 0.90
N LEU A 85 -4.73 10.46 1.50
CA LEU A 85 -4.78 9.68 2.75
C LEU A 85 -5.10 10.56 3.96
N SER A 86 -4.72 11.84 3.96
CA SER A 86 -5.17 12.79 4.99
C SER A 86 -6.69 12.99 4.93
N ASP A 87 -7.24 13.21 3.73
CA ASP A 87 -8.68 13.37 3.54
C ASP A 87 -9.45 12.09 3.93
N TYR A 88 -8.90 10.92 3.59
CA TYR A 88 -9.46 9.63 4.01
C TYR A 88 -9.48 9.48 5.53
N MET A 89 -8.40 9.87 6.22
CA MET A 89 -8.34 9.85 7.69
C MET A 89 -9.35 10.79 8.33
N ASP A 90 -9.52 11.98 7.78
CA ASP A 90 -10.50 12.95 8.27
C ASP A 90 -11.92 12.40 8.07
N SER A 91 -12.19 11.70 6.96
CA SER A 91 -13.46 10.99 6.72
C SER A 91 -13.70 9.88 7.72
N VAL A 92 -12.74 8.97 7.91
CA VAL A 92 -12.85 7.88 8.89
C VAL A 92 -13.02 8.43 10.31
N SER A 93 -12.33 9.50 10.66
CA SER A 93 -12.45 10.13 11.98
C SER A 93 -13.83 10.75 12.21
N SER A 94 -14.50 11.23 11.17
CA SER A 94 -15.84 11.83 11.27
C SER A 94 -16.94 10.81 11.57
N ASP A 95 -16.72 9.53 11.28
CA ASP A 95 -17.66 8.44 11.59
C ASP A 95 -17.75 8.16 13.11
N TYR A 96 -16.72 8.55 13.85
CA TYR A 96 -16.78 8.57 15.29
C TYR A 96 -17.38 9.89 15.70
N ASP A 97 -18.60 9.91 16.27
CA ASP A 97 -19.32 11.11 16.75
C ASP A 97 -18.55 11.77 17.92
N LEU A 98 -17.48 12.46 17.58
CA LEU A 98 -16.49 12.98 18.49
C LEU A 98 -16.80 14.46 18.80
N GLU A 99 -17.72 14.69 19.74
CA GLU A 99 -17.80 15.97 20.48
C GLU A 99 -16.50 16.29 21.25
N TYR A 100 -15.52 15.37 21.23
CA TYR A 100 -14.31 15.43 22.03
C TYR A 100 -13.06 15.52 21.16
N ASP A 101 -12.24 16.49 21.52
CA ASP A 101 -10.95 16.81 20.95
C ASP A 101 -10.03 15.55 20.87
N LEU A 102 -9.99 14.89 19.72
CA LEU A 102 -8.99 13.87 19.38
C LEU A 102 -7.64 14.46 18.87
N PRO A 103 -7.35 15.79 19.04
CA PRO A 103 -6.30 16.48 18.33
C PRO A 103 -4.92 15.91 18.56
N SER A 104 -4.61 15.46 19.77
CA SER A 104 -3.26 14.98 20.08
C SER A 104 -2.94 13.64 19.41
N HIS A 105 -3.87 12.69 19.40
CA HIS A 105 -3.67 11.38 18.80
C HIS A 105 -3.74 11.41 17.27
N ILE A 106 -4.58 12.29 16.69
CA ILE A 106 -4.62 12.50 15.23
C ILE A 106 -3.33 13.19 14.74
N VAL A 107 -2.78 14.13 15.51
CA VAL A 107 -1.50 14.78 15.17
C VAL A 107 -0.37 13.74 15.08
N ASP A 108 -0.25 12.87 16.06
CA ASP A 108 0.76 11.80 16.04
C ASP A 108 0.55 10.85 14.85
N THR A 109 -0.71 10.59 14.50
CA THR A 109 -1.04 9.74 13.34
C THR A 109 -0.70 10.41 12.00
N LYS A 110 -0.81 11.74 11.91
CA LYS A 110 -0.42 12.49 10.69
C LYS A 110 1.10 12.56 10.51
N VAL A 111 1.88 12.63 11.58
CA VAL A 111 3.35 12.54 11.50
C VAL A 111 3.79 11.17 10.99
N ASP A 112 3.18 10.11 11.53
CA ASP A 112 3.46 8.76 11.04
C ASP A 112 3.03 8.54 9.58
N LEU A 113 2.02 9.29 9.08
CA LEU A 113 1.54 9.17 7.71
C LEU A 113 2.62 9.53 6.69
N GLU A 114 3.38 10.61 6.92
CA GLU A 114 4.49 10.98 6.01
C GLU A 114 5.55 9.87 5.94
N GLU A 115 5.97 9.32 7.08
CA GLU A 115 6.96 8.24 7.11
C GLU A 115 6.46 6.97 6.39
N ILE A 116 5.18 6.63 6.55
CA ILE A 116 4.56 5.46 5.92
C ILE A 116 4.46 5.64 4.40
N ILE A 117 4.06 6.83 3.96
CA ILE A 117 3.97 7.17 2.54
C ILE A 117 5.37 7.15 1.92
N ASP A 118 6.35 7.77 2.57
CA ASP A 118 7.73 7.80 2.11
C ASP A 118 8.28 6.40 1.90
N ALA A 119 8.17 5.54 2.90
CA ALA A 119 8.63 4.15 2.81
C ALA A 119 7.89 3.36 1.72
N GLY A 120 6.58 3.57 1.59
CA GLY A 120 5.74 2.91 0.60
C GLY A 120 6.11 3.32 -0.83
N VAL A 121 6.21 4.64 -1.09
CA VAL A 121 6.53 5.18 -2.42
C VAL A 121 7.98 4.85 -2.81
N ASP A 122 8.93 4.97 -1.89
CA ASP A 122 10.32 4.57 -2.15
C ASP A 122 10.39 3.08 -2.53
N SER A 123 9.61 2.23 -1.88
CA SER A 123 9.53 0.80 -2.21
C SER A 123 8.91 0.53 -3.60
N VAL A 124 8.00 1.38 -4.08
CA VAL A 124 7.48 1.32 -5.45
C VAL A 124 8.54 1.77 -6.46
N THR A 125 9.22 2.88 -6.20
CA THR A 125 10.30 3.40 -7.05
C THR A 125 11.49 2.45 -7.13
N ASP A 126 11.86 1.82 -6.03
CA ASP A 126 12.87 0.74 -6.01
C ASP A 126 12.47 -0.42 -6.90
N THR A 127 11.18 -0.78 -6.91
CA THR A 127 10.66 -1.84 -7.79
C THR A 127 10.74 -1.46 -9.27
N LEU A 128 10.48 -0.19 -9.60
CA LEU A 128 10.63 0.34 -10.96
C LEU A 128 12.09 0.34 -11.41
N TYR A 129 13.00 0.65 -10.50
CA TYR A 129 14.43 0.75 -10.79
C TYR A 129 15.17 -0.58 -10.73
N ALA A 130 14.59 -1.60 -10.08
CA ALA A 130 15.21 -2.89 -9.86
C ALA A 130 15.75 -3.51 -11.16
N ASP A 131 17.01 -3.91 -11.15
CA ASP A 131 17.71 -4.57 -12.25
C ASP A 131 17.79 -3.76 -13.56
N LEU A 132 17.26 -2.53 -13.62
CA LEU A 132 17.22 -1.76 -14.88
C LEU A 132 18.62 -1.39 -15.39
N LYS A 133 19.49 -0.89 -14.48
CA LYS A 133 20.88 -0.54 -14.85
C LYS A 133 21.67 -1.75 -15.30
N ASP A 134 21.54 -2.86 -14.60
CA ASP A 134 22.26 -4.10 -14.94
C ASP A 134 21.78 -4.63 -16.31
N LYS A 135 20.48 -4.66 -16.53
CA LYS A 135 19.90 -5.04 -17.81
C LYS A 135 20.35 -4.09 -18.93
N ALA A 136 20.26 -2.78 -18.72
CA ALA A 136 20.66 -1.80 -19.73
C ALA A 136 22.15 -1.89 -20.06
N THR A 137 23.01 -2.13 -19.06
CA THR A 137 24.45 -2.36 -19.25
C THR A 137 24.70 -3.62 -20.07
N PHE A 138 24.02 -4.72 -19.74
CA PHE A 138 24.11 -5.96 -20.49
C PHE A 138 23.69 -5.80 -21.96
N TYR A 139 22.55 -5.14 -22.23
CA TYR A 139 22.08 -4.88 -23.60
C TYR A 139 23.07 -4.02 -24.39
N LYS A 140 23.65 -2.99 -23.75
CA LYS A 140 24.67 -2.15 -24.37
C LYS A 140 25.94 -2.93 -24.71
N GLU A 141 26.43 -3.77 -23.83
CA GLU A 141 27.64 -4.58 -24.04
C GLU A 141 27.46 -5.63 -25.10
N MET A 142 26.27 -6.24 -25.18
CA MET A 142 25.94 -7.23 -26.20
C MET A 142 25.67 -6.63 -27.58
N ALA A 143 25.70 -5.30 -27.70
CA ALA A 143 25.33 -4.58 -28.93
C ALA A 143 23.95 -5.01 -29.50
N ILE A 144 23.06 -5.42 -28.62
CA ILE A 144 21.69 -5.80 -28.97
C ILE A 144 20.90 -4.51 -29.16
N THR A 145 20.82 -4.05 -30.39
CA THR A 145 19.97 -2.90 -30.74
C THR A 145 18.51 -3.34 -30.84
N THR A 146 17.88 -3.56 -29.71
CA THR A 146 16.45 -3.96 -29.67
C THR A 146 15.50 -2.77 -29.74
N GLY A 147 15.93 -1.59 -30.08
CA GLY A 147 15.06 -0.44 -30.32
C GLY A 147 14.28 0.08 -29.10
N MET A 148 13.86 -0.77 -28.18
CA MET A 148 13.15 -0.39 -26.95
C MET A 148 13.55 -1.27 -25.80
N PHE A 149 13.80 -0.64 -24.64
CA PHE A 149 14.09 -1.34 -23.41
C PHE A 149 12.77 -1.73 -22.73
N SER A 150 12.56 -3.03 -22.49
CA SER A 150 11.30 -3.46 -21.88
C SER A 150 11.24 -3.12 -20.39
N LEU A 151 10.45 -2.12 -20.05
CA LEU A 151 10.13 -1.71 -18.70
C LEU A 151 8.87 -2.41 -18.13
N HIS A 152 8.13 -3.13 -18.97
CA HIS A 152 6.78 -3.62 -18.67
C HIS A 152 6.71 -4.49 -17.43
N SER A 153 7.66 -5.41 -17.26
CA SER A 153 7.68 -6.29 -16.09
C SER A 153 7.87 -5.54 -14.76
N ASN A 154 8.66 -4.47 -14.77
CA ASN A 154 8.87 -3.63 -13.60
C ASN A 154 7.62 -2.83 -13.29
N PHE A 155 6.96 -2.27 -14.31
CA PHE A 155 5.70 -1.54 -14.14
C PHE A 155 4.56 -2.44 -13.66
N ARG A 156 4.40 -3.67 -14.19
CA ARG A 156 3.41 -4.62 -13.65
C ARG A 156 3.63 -4.96 -12.18
N ARG A 157 4.89 -5.07 -11.76
CA ARG A 157 5.21 -5.26 -10.34
C ARG A 157 4.90 -4.02 -9.52
N ALA A 158 5.22 -2.83 -10.05
CA ALA A 158 4.97 -1.55 -9.39
C ALA A 158 3.47 -1.28 -9.22
N VAL A 159 2.63 -1.56 -10.23
CA VAL A 159 1.16 -1.46 -10.14
C VAL A 159 0.61 -2.25 -8.96
N ARG A 160 0.99 -3.54 -8.86
CA ARG A 160 0.55 -4.39 -7.75
C ARG A 160 1.05 -3.89 -6.40
N LYS A 161 2.30 -3.42 -6.38
CA LYS A 161 2.91 -2.94 -5.14
C LYS A 161 2.28 -1.64 -4.69
N LEU A 162 2.01 -0.71 -5.60
CA LEU A 162 1.37 0.56 -5.29
C LEU A 162 -0.04 0.35 -4.72
N SER A 163 -0.85 -0.49 -5.36
CA SER A 163 -2.17 -0.85 -4.84
C SER A 163 -2.09 -1.42 -3.42
N ASN A 164 -1.15 -2.34 -3.18
CA ASN A 164 -0.96 -2.92 -1.84
C ASN A 164 -0.47 -1.88 -0.82
N VAL A 165 0.40 -0.95 -1.22
CA VAL A 165 0.90 0.12 -0.34
C VAL A 165 -0.25 1.03 0.10
N VAL A 166 -1.10 1.47 -0.83
CA VAL A 166 -2.24 2.33 -0.52
C VAL A 166 -3.24 1.60 0.38
N ASP A 167 -3.65 0.40 0.00
CA ASP A 167 -4.60 -0.42 0.76
C ASP A 167 -4.10 -0.68 2.19
N TYR A 168 -2.84 -1.10 2.34
CA TYR A 168 -2.24 -1.34 3.64
C TYR A 168 -2.19 -0.08 4.51
N ASN A 169 -1.71 1.03 3.96
CA ASN A 169 -1.57 2.27 4.71
C ASN A 169 -2.93 2.79 5.19
N SER A 170 -3.93 2.74 4.33
CA SER A 170 -5.30 3.15 4.67
C SER A 170 -5.88 2.30 5.80
N GLN A 171 -5.77 0.98 5.70
CA GLN A 171 -6.26 0.07 6.74
C GLN A 171 -5.51 0.26 8.07
N TYR A 172 -4.19 0.43 8.01
CA TYR A 172 -3.37 0.67 9.18
C TYR A 172 -3.78 1.96 9.92
N LEU A 173 -4.00 3.04 9.15
CA LEU A 173 -4.44 4.33 9.68
C LEU A 173 -5.84 4.24 10.29
N ALA A 174 -6.80 3.62 9.60
CA ALA A 174 -8.14 3.40 10.12
C ALA A 174 -8.13 2.63 11.47
N LYS A 175 -7.32 1.59 11.58
CA LYS A 175 -7.15 0.83 12.82
C LYS A 175 -6.48 1.62 13.94
N ARG A 176 -5.56 2.52 13.62
CA ARG A 176 -4.98 3.43 14.61
C ARG A 176 -6.01 4.41 15.15
N ILE A 177 -6.85 4.96 14.28
CA ILE A 177 -7.96 5.84 14.69
C ILE A 177 -8.93 5.08 15.59
N ASP A 178 -9.37 3.88 15.17
CA ASP A 178 -10.26 3.02 15.97
C ASP A 178 -9.65 2.69 17.35
N ARG A 179 -8.36 2.36 17.37
CA ARG A 179 -7.67 2.10 18.64
C ARG A 179 -7.62 3.32 19.53
N SER A 180 -7.30 4.50 18.98
CA SER A 180 -7.25 5.75 19.76
C SER A 180 -8.62 6.11 20.32
N TYR A 181 -9.67 5.89 19.55
CA TYR A 181 -11.05 6.04 20.02
C TYR A 181 -11.37 5.08 21.16
N ASN A 182 -11.04 3.82 21.01
CA ASN A 182 -11.27 2.81 22.08
C ASN A 182 -10.48 3.11 23.34
N GLU A 183 -9.25 3.61 23.22
CA GLU A 183 -8.42 4.06 24.34
C GLU A 183 -9.08 5.25 25.07
N PHE A 184 -9.60 6.20 24.33
CA PHE A 184 -10.30 7.36 24.88
C PHE A 184 -11.58 6.97 25.61
N VAL A 185 -12.41 6.11 25.01
CA VAL A 185 -13.72 5.71 25.57
C VAL A 185 -13.57 4.77 26.75
N TYR A 186 -12.67 3.80 26.70
CA TYR A 186 -12.60 2.69 27.65
C TYR A 186 -11.33 2.72 28.52
N GLY A 187 -10.30 3.45 28.10
CA GLY A 187 -8.99 3.48 28.76
C GLY A 187 -8.07 2.33 28.32
N GLN A 188 -6.76 2.54 28.50
CA GLN A 188 -5.71 1.60 28.07
C GLN A 188 -5.75 0.24 28.76
N GLU A 189 -6.26 0.20 29.99
CA GLU A 189 -6.35 -1.03 30.80
C GLU A 189 -7.65 -1.79 30.60
N ALA A 190 -8.58 -1.26 29.81
CA ALA A 190 -9.81 -1.99 29.47
C ALA A 190 -9.49 -3.24 28.65
N LEU A 191 -10.23 -4.31 28.90
CA LEU A 191 -10.05 -5.58 28.25
C LEU A 191 -10.75 -5.61 26.89
N PHE A 192 -10.06 -6.14 25.89
CA PHE A 192 -10.58 -6.31 24.53
C PHE A 192 -10.33 -7.73 24.03
N TYR A 193 -11.29 -8.23 23.28
CA TYR A 193 -11.11 -9.42 22.47
C TYR A 193 -10.40 -9.05 21.16
N TRP A 194 -9.39 -9.83 20.79
CA TRP A 194 -8.83 -9.85 19.46
C TRP A 194 -9.62 -10.83 18.61
N ILE A 195 -10.17 -10.38 17.48
CA ILE A 195 -11.04 -11.19 16.63
C ILE A 195 -10.37 -11.33 15.28
N CYS A 196 -10.01 -12.57 14.97
CA CYS A 196 -9.49 -12.91 13.66
C CYS A 196 -10.59 -13.00 12.63
N SER A 197 -10.43 -12.34 11.49
CA SER A 197 -11.38 -12.41 10.39
C SER A 197 -10.77 -13.14 9.20
N GLY A 198 -11.36 -14.29 8.83
CA GLY A 198 -11.12 -14.94 7.57
C GLY A 198 -10.26 -16.20 7.59
N ARG A 199 -10.24 -16.86 6.42
CA ARG A 199 -9.59 -18.17 6.22
C ARG A 199 -8.06 -18.12 6.20
N ASN A 200 -7.48 -16.92 6.03
CA ASN A 200 -6.04 -16.70 5.87
C ASN A 200 -5.39 -16.04 7.09
N THR A 201 -6.00 -16.18 8.26
CA THR A 201 -5.44 -15.64 9.50
C THR A 201 -4.07 -16.23 9.78
N CYS A 202 -3.09 -15.38 10.05
CA CYS A 202 -1.73 -15.84 10.33
C CYS A 202 -1.63 -16.51 11.72
N PRO A 203 -0.64 -17.40 11.93
CA PRO A 203 -0.48 -18.10 13.21
C PRO A 203 -0.29 -17.17 14.41
N TRP A 204 0.31 -15.99 14.18
CA TRP A 204 0.51 -15.00 15.22
C TRP A 204 -0.81 -14.37 15.66
N CYS A 205 -1.69 -13.97 14.73
CA CYS A 205 -3.03 -13.45 15.07
C CYS A 205 -3.85 -14.48 15.84
N TYR A 206 -3.79 -15.76 15.48
CA TYR A 206 -4.44 -16.83 16.23
C TYR A 206 -3.90 -16.96 17.66
N SER A 207 -2.60 -16.74 17.90
CA SER A 207 -2.07 -16.76 19.27
C SER A 207 -2.60 -15.63 20.09
N VAL A 208 -2.69 -14.40 19.55
CA VAL A 208 -3.28 -13.24 20.23
C VAL A 208 -4.77 -13.47 20.53
N GLU A 209 -5.53 -13.99 19.58
CA GLU A 209 -6.96 -14.32 19.79
C GLU A 209 -7.16 -15.31 20.93
N ARG A 210 -6.32 -16.34 21.02
CA ARG A 210 -6.39 -17.34 22.09
C ARG A 210 -6.02 -16.81 23.49
N GLU A 211 -5.17 -15.81 23.53
CA GLU A 211 -4.75 -15.15 24.77
C GLU A 211 -5.72 -14.04 25.18
N SER A 212 -6.56 -13.54 24.26
CA SER A 212 -7.55 -12.52 24.55
C SER A 212 -8.70 -13.06 25.45
N PRO A 213 -9.35 -12.25 26.27
CA PRO A 213 -9.24 -10.78 26.29
C PRO A 213 -7.96 -10.27 26.98
N LEU A 214 -7.39 -9.22 26.39
CA LEU A 214 -6.17 -8.56 26.88
C LEU A 214 -6.44 -7.05 27.09
N PRO A 215 -5.70 -6.39 27.98
CA PRO A 215 -5.70 -4.92 28.05
C PRO A 215 -5.40 -4.31 26.70
N LEU A 216 -6.05 -3.18 26.37
CA LEU A 216 -5.80 -2.51 25.09
C LEU A 216 -4.32 -2.16 24.90
N SER A 217 -3.63 -1.77 25.99
CA SER A 217 -2.19 -1.50 25.99
C SER A 217 -1.32 -2.69 25.57
N MET A 218 -1.80 -3.92 25.74
CA MET A 218 -1.09 -5.16 25.40
C MET A 218 -1.46 -5.72 24.03
N LEU A 219 -2.54 -5.22 23.41
CA LEU A 219 -2.93 -5.66 22.08
C LEU A 219 -2.03 -5.02 21.04
N PRO A 220 -1.55 -5.79 20.06
CA PRO A 220 -0.78 -5.24 18.97
C PRO A 220 -1.65 -4.37 18.06
N ILE A 221 -0.99 -3.51 17.27
CA ILE A 221 -1.59 -2.98 16.06
C ILE A 221 -1.46 -4.08 15.00
N ASP A 222 -2.53 -4.31 14.25
CA ASP A 222 -2.55 -5.37 13.24
C ASP A 222 -1.38 -5.23 12.24
N HIS A 223 -0.99 -6.35 11.65
CA HIS A 223 0.10 -6.40 10.68
C HIS A 223 -0.40 -6.11 9.23
N PRO A 224 0.51 -5.88 8.27
CA PRO A 224 0.18 -5.69 6.86
C PRO A 224 -0.79 -6.78 6.34
N ASN A 225 -1.84 -6.35 5.63
CA ASN A 225 -2.93 -7.21 5.13
C ASN A 225 -3.69 -7.98 6.23
N GLY A 226 -3.60 -7.52 7.47
CA GLY A 226 -4.41 -8.06 8.56
C GLY A 226 -5.83 -7.50 8.51
N HIS A 227 -6.81 -8.36 8.72
CA HIS A 227 -8.23 -8.00 8.83
C HIS A 227 -8.79 -8.28 10.23
N CYS A 228 -7.92 -8.38 11.22
CA CYS A 228 -8.33 -8.59 12.59
C CYS A 228 -8.93 -7.30 13.18
N THR A 229 -9.89 -7.47 14.09
CA THR A 229 -10.57 -6.37 14.77
C THR A 229 -10.49 -6.54 16.27
N ILE A 230 -10.71 -5.47 17.03
CA ILE A 230 -10.82 -5.50 18.48
C ILE A 230 -12.26 -5.22 18.89
N LYS A 231 -12.71 -5.85 19.98
CA LYS A 231 -14.01 -5.56 20.61
C LYS A 231 -13.86 -5.43 22.11
N PRO A 232 -14.41 -4.39 22.73
CA PRO A 232 -14.35 -4.24 24.18
C PRO A 232 -15.10 -5.38 24.88
N VAL A 233 -14.56 -5.79 26.02
CA VAL A 233 -15.28 -6.65 26.98
C VAL A 233 -16.19 -5.75 27.78
N LEU A 234 -17.47 -5.71 27.40
CA LEU A 234 -18.45 -4.96 28.15
C LEU A 234 -18.77 -5.71 29.46
N PRO A 235 -18.81 -5.02 30.61
CA PRO A 235 -19.29 -5.64 31.85
C PRO A 235 -20.73 -6.13 31.67
N ASP A 236 -21.06 -7.26 32.29
CA ASP A 236 -22.43 -7.84 32.26
C ASP A 236 -23.53 -6.88 32.77
N VAL A 237 -23.12 -5.75 33.33
CA VAL A 237 -24.02 -4.66 33.81
C VAL A 237 -24.70 -3.93 32.64
N TYR A 238 -24.18 -4.03 31.43
CA TYR A 238 -24.82 -3.52 30.21
C TYR A 238 -25.71 -4.57 29.57
N SER A 239 -26.48 -5.31 30.40
CA SER A 239 -27.65 -6.02 29.91
C SER A 239 -28.62 -5.05 29.24
N ASP A 240 -29.41 -5.51 28.27
CA ASP A 240 -30.34 -4.69 27.48
C ASP A 240 -31.18 -3.70 28.29
N GLU A 241 -31.47 -4.00 29.56
CA GLU A 241 -32.16 -3.11 30.51
C GLU A 241 -31.40 -1.80 30.84
N TYR A 242 -30.07 -1.79 30.82
CA TYR A 242 -29.30 -0.59 31.12
C TYR A 242 -29.17 0.34 29.91
N LEU A 243 -29.08 -0.23 28.72
CA LEU A 243 -29.05 0.52 27.46
C LEU A 243 -30.36 1.26 27.20
N GLU A 244 -31.53 0.69 27.61
CA GLU A 244 -32.81 1.39 27.50
C GLU A 244 -32.96 2.59 28.44
N VAL A 245 -32.22 2.63 29.53
CA VAL A 245 -32.28 3.73 30.53
C VAL A 245 -31.31 4.86 30.19
N VAL A 246 -30.18 4.57 29.57
CA VAL A 246 -29.12 5.58 29.27
C VAL A 246 -29.35 6.23 27.91
N LEU A 247 -30.09 5.59 26.99
CA LEU A 247 -30.41 6.12 25.65
C LEU A 247 -31.80 6.82 25.58
N ARG A 248 -32.44 7.09 26.71
CA ARG A 248 -33.65 7.94 26.81
C ARG A 248 -33.29 9.32 27.33
#